data_46e86aba64073cd4a8be1aa0fe507d63
#
_entry.id   46e86aba64073cd4a8be1aa0fe507d63
#
_cell.length_a   1.000
_cell.length_b   1.000
_cell.length_c   1.000
_cell.angle_alpha   90.00
_cell.angle_beta   90.00
_cell.angle_gamma   90.00
#
_symmetry.space_group_name_H-M   'P 1'
#
loop_
_entity.id
_entity.type
_entity.pdbx_description
1 polymer ?
#
loop_
_entity_poly.entity_id
_entity_poly.type
_entity_poly.pdbx_seq_one_letter_code
_entity_poly.pdbx_strand_id
1 'polypeptide(L)'
;LVDNRNKDLAVTNLLGIKITKNFMLSVANTCETDLSKYKIIQKGQFAYSAMQVGRDETIRLALYTDDKPAIISPAYLVIEVNNENELLPEYMMMWFQRPESDRYGWFISDSSVRASLEWERFCEIQIPIPDIDEQRKFVALYNGLLTNQKTYENSLADLQLICNSSMDKLKHTDNHQHLSELVQLVDNRNRNNEISNLLGINVDKVFMASKANVGETDISKYKIIKKEQFAYSAMQVGRDETVRVVLYSFDEPAIISPAYLVFEVIDKKVVLPEFLMLWFYRPEFNRYGWFISDSSVRASLEWERFKEIQIPIPDIKVQEAIVTIYHTLETRKRINEQLKNTIKPLCPVLMKGVVESMTVKPERMQTA
;
A
#
# COMPACT_ATOMS: atom_id res chain seq x y z
N LEU A 1 -13.98 -29.33 15.47
CA LEU A 1 -14.16 -29.38 14.01
C LEU A 1 -15.64 -29.27 13.66
N VAL A 2 -15.94 -28.49 12.59
CA VAL A 2 -17.28 -28.32 12.03
C VAL A 2 -17.30 -28.82 10.60
N ASP A 3 -18.24 -29.65 10.23
CA ASP A 3 -18.40 -30.18 8.86
C ASP A 3 -19.82 -29.89 8.32
N ASN A 4 -20.18 -28.61 8.27
CA ASN A 4 -21.43 -28.17 7.67
C ASN A 4 -21.24 -27.99 6.15
N ARG A 5 -22.03 -28.71 5.35
CA ARG A 5 -21.92 -28.73 3.88
C ARG A 5 -23.04 -27.90 3.24
N ASN A 6 -22.74 -27.27 2.13
CA ASN A 6 -23.68 -26.43 1.33
C ASN A 6 -24.64 -27.30 0.46
N LYS A 7 -25.26 -28.32 1.08
CA LYS A 7 -26.07 -29.32 0.38
C LYS A 7 -27.20 -28.71 -0.46
N ASP A 8 -27.80 -27.65 0.07
CA ASP A 8 -28.95 -26.99 -0.56
C ASP A 8 -28.52 -25.87 -1.54
N LEU A 9 -27.21 -25.69 -1.76
CA LEU A 9 -26.62 -24.64 -2.61
C LEU A 9 -27.11 -23.21 -2.26
N ALA A 10 -27.54 -23.01 -1.01
CA ALA A 10 -28.10 -21.74 -0.55
C ALA A 10 -27.05 -20.64 -0.39
N VAL A 11 -25.78 -21.00 -0.19
CA VAL A 11 -24.67 -20.06 -0.02
C VAL A 11 -23.81 -20.05 -1.28
N THR A 12 -23.61 -18.90 -1.88
CA THR A 12 -22.88 -18.73 -3.14
C THR A 12 -21.54 -17.97 -2.98
N ASN A 13 -21.32 -17.30 -1.84
CA ASN A 13 -20.13 -16.52 -1.58
C ASN A 13 -18.94 -17.45 -1.32
N LEU A 14 -18.14 -17.73 -2.37
CA LEU A 14 -16.99 -18.61 -2.27
C LEU A 14 -15.73 -17.85 -1.90
N LEU A 15 -15.10 -18.28 -0.81
CA LEU A 15 -13.89 -17.66 -0.26
C LEU A 15 -12.70 -18.62 -0.24
N GLY A 16 -11.51 -18.05 -0.28
CA GLY A 16 -10.23 -18.67 0.01
C GLY A 16 -9.47 -17.92 1.10
N ILE A 17 -8.37 -18.50 1.60
CA ILE A 17 -7.51 -17.91 2.62
C ILE A 17 -6.23 -17.39 1.97
N LYS A 18 -5.89 -16.11 2.21
CA LYS A 18 -4.59 -15.52 1.87
C LYS A 18 -3.48 -15.98 2.83
N ILE A 19 -2.23 -15.89 2.38
CA ILE A 19 -1.04 -16.03 3.24
C ILE A 19 -1.09 -15.04 4.42
N THR A 20 -1.70 -13.87 4.21
CA THR A 20 -1.89 -12.84 5.25
C THR A 20 -2.99 -13.16 6.26
N LYS A 21 -3.49 -14.42 6.27
CA LYS A 21 -4.51 -14.91 7.22
C LYS A 21 -5.86 -14.17 7.17
N ASN A 22 -6.24 -13.73 5.97
CA ASN A 22 -7.52 -13.07 5.71
C ASN A 22 -8.27 -13.81 4.61
N PHE A 23 -9.59 -13.72 4.61
CA PHE A 23 -10.41 -14.22 3.51
C PHE A 23 -10.30 -13.33 2.28
N MET A 24 -10.46 -13.94 1.13
CA MET A 24 -10.57 -13.29 -0.18
C MET A 24 -11.62 -14.00 -1.02
N LEU A 25 -12.21 -13.28 -1.96
CA LEU A 25 -13.03 -13.93 -2.99
C LEU A 25 -12.18 -14.96 -3.73
N SER A 26 -12.73 -16.15 -3.92
CA SER A 26 -12.04 -17.20 -4.68
C SER A 26 -11.96 -16.80 -6.15
N VAL A 27 -10.78 -17.00 -6.74
CA VAL A 27 -10.55 -16.83 -8.19
C VAL A 27 -10.74 -18.15 -8.96
N ALA A 28 -11.14 -19.22 -8.27
CA ALA A 28 -11.36 -20.53 -8.89
C ALA A 28 -12.54 -20.47 -9.86
N ASN A 29 -12.37 -21.07 -11.04
CA ASN A 29 -13.50 -21.27 -11.95
C ASN A 29 -14.39 -22.38 -11.39
N THR A 30 -15.63 -22.04 -11.04
CA THR A 30 -16.60 -22.94 -10.41
C THR A 30 -17.70 -23.39 -11.36
N CYS A 31 -17.64 -23.06 -12.66
CA CYS A 31 -18.70 -23.37 -13.62
C CYS A 31 -19.03 -24.87 -13.71
N GLU A 32 -18.08 -25.75 -13.46
CA GLU A 32 -18.25 -27.22 -13.49
C GLU A 32 -18.07 -27.87 -12.11
N THR A 33 -17.98 -27.08 -11.04
CA THR A 33 -17.67 -27.57 -9.71
C THR A 33 -18.94 -27.78 -8.89
N ASP A 34 -19.06 -28.97 -8.29
CA ASP A 34 -20.15 -29.30 -7.37
C ASP A 34 -19.96 -28.55 -6.03
N LEU A 35 -20.63 -27.43 -5.89
CA LEU A 35 -20.56 -26.59 -4.69
C LEU A 35 -21.34 -27.18 -3.49
N SER A 36 -22.10 -28.26 -3.66
CA SER A 36 -22.77 -28.94 -2.54
C SER A 36 -21.80 -29.59 -1.58
N LYS A 37 -20.58 -29.89 -2.03
CA LYS A 37 -19.50 -30.49 -1.23
C LYS A 37 -18.70 -29.45 -0.44
N TYR A 38 -18.86 -28.16 -0.75
CA TYR A 38 -18.15 -27.11 -0.08
C TYR A 38 -18.65 -26.93 1.36
N LYS A 39 -17.74 -26.48 2.23
CA LYS A 39 -18.07 -26.28 3.64
C LYS A 39 -18.60 -24.88 3.86
N ILE A 40 -19.66 -24.76 4.63
CA ILE A 40 -20.19 -23.46 5.09
C ILE A 40 -19.35 -23.00 6.29
N ILE A 41 -18.96 -21.74 6.25
CA ILE A 41 -18.29 -21.07 7.36
C ILE A 41 -19.16 -19.90 7.85
N GLN A 42 -19.24 -19.74 9.18
CA GLN A 42 -20.03 -18.74 9.85
C GLN A 42 -19.16 -17.86 10.76
N LYS A 43 -19.69 -16.72 11.15
CA LYS A 43 -19.00 -15.79 12.07
C LYS A 43 -18.51 -16.49 13.34
N GLY A 44 -17.29 -16.19 13.75
CA GLY A 44 -16.63 -16.80 14.90
C GLY A 44 -15.88 -18.10 14.57
N GLN A 45 -16.09 -18.68 13.38
CA GLN A 45 -15.39 -19.89 12.94
C GLN A 45 -14.10 -19.54 12.18
N PHE A 46 -13.18 -20.49 12.19
CA PHE A 46 -11.91 -20.39 11.45
C PHE A 46 -11.91 -21.34 10.27
N ALA A 47 -11.28 -20.91 9.19
CA ALA A 47 -10.85 -21.80 8.13
C ALA A 47 -9.35 -22.08 8.28
N TYR A 48 -8.96 -23.35 8.22
CA TYR A 48 -7.60 -23.83 8.37
C TYR A 48 -7.16 -24.67 7.17
N SER A 49 -5.95 -24.46 6.69
CA SER A 49 -5.31 -25.28 5.68
C SER A 49 -4.00 -25.84 6.19
N ALA A 50 -3.89 -27.16 6.21
CA ALA A 50 -2.68 -27.85 6.61
C ALA A 50 -1.51 -27.66 5.62
N MET A 51 -1.82 -27.38 4.34
CA MET A 51 -0.85 -27.43 3.24
C MET A 51 0.08 -26.21 3.16
N GLN A 52 1.33 -26.47 2.75
CA GLN A 52 2.31 -25.46 2.30
C GLN A 52 2.82 -24.52 3.38
N VAL A 53 2.80 -24.94 4.63
CA VAL A 53 3.27 -24.12 5.77
C VAL A 53 4.75 -23.74 5.59
N GLY A 54 5.60 -24.68 5.16
CA GLY A 54 7.03 -24.40 4.95
C GLY A 54 7.30 -23.52 3.73
N ARG A 55 6.56 -23.73 2.62
CA ARG A 55 6.74 -22.89 1.41
C ARG A 55 6.31 -21.46 1.62
N ASP A 56 5.22 -21.28 2.33
CA ASP A 56 4.60 -19.97 2.55
C ASP A 56 5.09 -19.33 3.84
N GLU A 57 5.90 -20.05 4.63
CA GLU A 57 6.41 -19.63 5.96
C GLU A 57 5.31 -19.14 6.90
N THR A 58 4.09 -19.69 6.76
CA THR A 58 2.92 -19.27 7.55
C THR A 58 1.90 -20.38 7.73
N ILE A 59 1.27 -20.41 8.91
CA ILE A 59 0.08 -21.22 9.19
C ILE A 59 -1.11 -20.55 8.51
N ARG A 60 -1.74 -21.20 7.54
CA ARG A 60 -2.94 -20.68 6.87
C ARG A 60 -4.18 -20.90 7.74
N LEU A 61 -4.43 -19.94 8.61
CA LEU A 61 -5.59 -19.88 9.49
C LEU A 61 -6.24 -18.49 9.34
N ALA A 62 -7.56 -18.41 9.20
CA ALA A 62 -8.28 -17.15 9.15
C ALA A 62 -9.60 -17.22 9.94
N LEU A 63 -9.87 -16.22 10.77
CA LEU A 63 -11.12 -16.05 11.48
C LEU A 63 -12.16 -15.38 10.59
N TYR A 64 -13.34 -15.96 10.46
CA TYR A 64 -14.45 -15.41 9.71
C TYR A 64 -15.27 -14.44 10.59
N THR A 65 -15.39 -13.21 10.16
CA THR A 65 -15.98 -12.12 10.95
C THR A 65 -17.27 -11.53 10.35
N ASP A 66 -17.65 -11.93 9.12
CA ASP A 66 -18.86 -11.43 8.49
C ASP A 66 -20.11 -12.10 9.05
N ASP A 67 -21.22 -11.35 9.12
CA ASP A 67 -22.51 -11.86 9.61
C ASP A 67 -23.18 -12.82 8.62
N LYS A 68 -22.91 -12.67 7.32
CA LYS A 68 -23.46 -13.56 6.29
C LYS A 68 -22.55 -14.78 6.10
N PRO A 69 -23.10 -16.00 6.04
CA PRO A 69 -22.29 -17.18 5.82
C PRO A 69 -21.61 -17.17 4.44
N ALA A 70 -20.48 -17.86 4.35
CA ALA A 70 -19.76 -18.09 3.11
C ALA A 70 -19.45 -19.57 2.92
N ILE A 71 -18.97 -19.97 1.75
CA ILE A 71 -18.47 -21.31 1.48
C ILE A 71 -16.99 -21.29 1.20
N ILE A 72 -16.31 -22.36 1.62
CA ILE A 72 -14.89 -22.59 1.41
C ILE A 72 -14.67 -24.02 0.83
N SER A 73 -13.55 -24.19 0.15
CA SER A 73 -13.18 -25.49 -0.44
C SER A 73 -13.23 -26.62 0.60
N PRO A 74 -13.65 -27.84 0.22
CA PRO A 74 -13.60 -29.02 1.08
C PRO A 74 -12.20 -29.32 1.64
N ALA A 75 -11.14 -28.85 1.00
CA ALA A 75 -9.75 -29.01 1.43
C ALA A 75 -9.42 -28.25 2.73
N TYR A 76 -10.20 -27.24 3.09
CA TYR A 76 -10.05 -26.53 4.36
C TYR A 76 -10.77 -27.25 5.49
N LEU A 77 -10.21 -27.17 6.70
CA LEU A 77 -10.95 -27.53 7.91
C LEU A 77 -11.65 -26.27 8.44
N VAL A 78 -12.90 -26.45 8.89
CA VAL A 78 -13.61 -25.45 9.66
C VAL A 78 -13.51 -25.82 11.13
N ILE A 79 -13.05 -24.88 11.95
CA ILE A 79 -12.88 -25.06 13.38
C ILE A 79 -13.57 -23.92 14.13
N GLU A 80 -13.99 -24.20 15.34
CA GLU A 80 -14.59 -23.21 16.23
C GLU A 80 -14.07 -23.39 17.66
N VAL A 81 -14.18 -22.35 18.45
CA VAL A 81 -13.88 -22.40 19.88
C VAL A 81 -15.03 -23.09 20.59
N ASN A 82 -14.73 -24.11 21.43
CA ASN A 82 -15.74 -24.87 22.15
C ASN A 82 -16.45 -24.04 23.23
N ASN A 83 -15.75 -23.13 23.89
CA ASN A 83 -16.25 -22.32 24.98
C ASN A 83 -15.73 -20.88 24.89
N GLU A 84 -16.53 -19.98 24.36
CA GLU A 84 -16.18 -18.55 24.21
C GLU A 84 -16.14 -17.80 25.55
N ASN A 85 -16.60 -18.40 26.64
CA ASN A 85 -16.41 -17.83 27.98
C ASN A 85 -14.99 -18.06 28.54
N GLU A 86 -14.22 -18.94 27.91
CA GLU A 86 -12.84 -19.23 28.29
C GLU A 86 -11.83 -18.69 27.26
N LEU A 87 -12.16 -18.78 25.97
CA LEU A 87 -11.28 -18.36 24.90
C LEU A 87 -12.07 -17.63 23.82
N LEU A 88 -11.72 -16.35 23.58
CA LEU A 88 -12.30 -15.58 22.48
C LEU A 88 -11.68 -15.99 21.14
N PRO A 89 -12.47 -16.19 20.08
CA PRO A 89 -11.95 -16.47 18.75
C PRO A 89 -10.96 -15.39 18.25
N GLU A 90 -11.25 -14.12 18.50
CA GLU A 90 -10.39 -12.99 18.11
C GLU A 90 -9.04 -13.05 18.85
N TYR A 91 -9.03 -13.42 20.15
CA TYR A 91 -7.80 -13.58 20.92
C TYR A 91 -6.95 -14.74 20.37
N MET A 92 -7.58 -15.88 20.06
CA MET A 92 -6.91 -17.00 19.38
C MET A 92 -6.31 -16.58 18.05
N MET A 93 -7.06 -15.79 17.26
CA MET A 93 -6.54 -15.27 15.99
C MET A 93 -5.34 -14.35 16.19
N MET A 94 -5.35 -13.46 17.18
CA MET A 94 -4.21 -12.61 17.53
C MET A 94 -2.96 -13.44 17.87
N TRP A 95 -3.10 -14.56 18.58
CA TRP A 95 -1.99 -15.47 18.87
C TRP A 95 -1.37 -16.03 17.59
N PHE A 96 -2.19 -16.47 16.65
CA PHE A 96 -1.72 -17.05 15.37
C PHE A 96 -1.27 -16.00 14.35
N GLN A 97 -1.52 -14.72 14.55
CA GLN A 97 -0.96 -13.65 13.72
C GLN A 97 0.52 -13.36 14.00
N ARG A 98 1.08 -13.92 15.05
CA ARG A 98 2.48 -13.72 15.43
C ARG A 98 3.42 -14.50 14.50
N PRO A 99 4.57 -13.89 14.10
CA PRO A 99 5.60 -14.61 13.35
C PRO A 99 6.16 -15.83 14.09
N GLU A 100 6.16 -15.79 15.45
CA GLU A 100 6.58 -16.91 16.29
C GLU A 100 5.69 -18.13 16.10
N SER A 101 4.38 -17.92 15.98
CA SER A 101 3.42 -19.01 15.72
C SER A 101 3.68 -19.66 14.35
N ASP A 102 3.99 -18.85 13.35
CA ASP A 102 4.32 -19.34 12.00
C ASP A 102 5.62 -20.15 11.99
N ARG A 103 6.68 -19.64 12.62
CA ARG A 103 7.95 -20.39 12.76
C ARG A 103 7.79 -21.69 13.52
N TYR A 104 6.99 -21.69 14.59
CA TYR A 104 6.70 -22.89 15.34
C TYR A 104 5.88 -23.90 14.54
N GLY A 105 4.85 -23.44 13.83
CA GLY A 105 4.06 -24.29 12.94
C GLY A 105 4.90 -24.93 11.84
N TRP A 106 5.85 -24.19 11.27
CA TRP A 106 6.81 -24.77 10.33
C TRP A 106 7.73 -25.82 10.98
N PHE A 107 8.25 -25.52 12.16
CA PHE A 107 9.12 -26.44 12.91
C PHE A 107 8.45 -27.80 13.22
N ILE A 108 7.16 -27.78 13.60
CA ILE A 108 6.40 -29.00 13.90
C ILE A 108 5.69 -29.59 12.70
N SER A 109 5.79 -29.01 11.50
CA SER A 109 5.23 -29.58 10.27
C SER A 109 5.94 -30.86 9.85
N ASP A 110 5.37 -31.58 8.88
CA ASP A 110 6.06 -32.76 8.34
C ASP A 110 7.31 -32.34 7.53
N SER A 111 8.18 -33.33 7.29
CA SER A 111 9.42 -33.13 6.53
C SER A 111 9.22 -33.20 5.01
N SER A 112 7.99 -33.15 4.52
CA SER A 112 7.69 -33.18 3.10
C SER A 112 8.14 -31.91 2.38
N VAL A 113 8.31 -31.98 1.06
CA VAL A 113 8.67 -30.82 0.22
C VAL A 113 7.67 -29.66 0.37
N ARG A 114 6.42 -29.95 0.72
CA ARG A 114 5.36 -28.96 0.94
C ARG A 114 5.21 -28.53 2.39
N ALA A 115 5.83 -29.27 3.33
CA ALA A 115 5.75 -29.04 4.78
C ALA A 115 4.29 -28.83 5.23
N SER A 116 3.53 -29.92 5.35
CA SER A 116 2.16 -29.90 5.82
C SER A 116 2.11 -29.91 7.36
N LEU A 117 1.29 -29.07 7.94
CA LEU A 117 0.96 -29.10 9.37
C LEU A 117 -0.41 -29.76 9.53
N GLU A 118 -0.40 -31.07 9.74
CA GLU A 118 -1.62 -31.85 9.89
C GLU A 118 -2.40 -31.45 11.17
N TRP A 119 -3.70 -31.73 11.18
CA TRP A 119 -4.61 -31.29 12.23
C TRP A 119 -4.18 -31.74 13.63
N GLU A 120 -3.72 -32.99 13.77
CA GLU A 120 -3.28 -33.58 15.03
C GLU A 120 -2.12 -32.78 15.62
N ARG A 121 -1.13 -32.40 14.81
CA ARG A 121 0.00 -31.57 15.25
C ARG A 121 -0.42 -30.11 15.51
N PHE A 122 -1.35 -29.59 14.73
CA PHE A 122 -1.89 -28.26 15.00
C PHE A 122 -2.56 -28.18 16.38
N CYS A 123 -3.25 -29.24 16.79
CA CYS A 123 -3.89 -29.33 18.11
C CYS A 123 -2.89 -29.40 19.29
N GLU A 124 -1.62 -29.75 19.04
CA GLU A 124 -0.56 -29.77 20.06
C GLU A 124 -0.02 -28.37 20.38
N ILE A 125 -0.37 -27.36 19.58
CA ILE A 125 0.07 -25.98 19.79
C ILE A 125 -0.57 -25.43 21.08
N GLN A 126 0.26 -25.10 22.05
CA GLN A 126 -0.21 -24.51 23.30
C GLN A 126 -0.39 -23.00 23.15
N ILE A 127 -1.54 -22.51 23.61
CA ILE A 127 -1.89 -21.10 23.64
C ILE A 127 -2.07 -20.68 25.10
N PRO A 128 -1.42 -19.61 25.59
CA PRO A 128 -1.70 -19.08 26.90
C PRO A 128 -3.10 -18.47 26.92
N ILE A 129 -3.91 -18.87 27.88
CA ILE A 129 -5.30 -18.43 28.05
C ILE A 129 -5.39 -17.61 29.32
N PRO A 130 -5.28 -16.26 29.26
CA PRO A 130 -5.51 -15.40 30.43
C PRO A 130 -7.00 -15.33 30.76
N ASP A 131 -7.33 -14.66 31.83
CA ASP A 131 -8.71 -14.38 32.19
C ASP A 131 -9.48 -13.75 31.05
N ILE A 132 -10.77 -14.10 30.93
CA ILE A 132 -11.60 -13.65 29.77
C ILE A 132 -11.71 -12.14 29.69
N ASP A 133 -11.66 -11.42 30.79
CA ASP A 133 -11.72 -9.95 30.81
C ASP A 133 -10.39 -9.34 30.36
N GLU A 134 -9.26 -9.99 30.56
CA GLU A 134 -7.98 -9.60 29.97
C GLU A 134 -7.99 -9.83 28.46
N GLN A 135 -8.49 -10.98 28.00
CA GLN A 135 -8.64 -11.24 26.55
C GLN A 135 -9.50 -10.16 25.89
N ARG A 136 -10.65 -9.80 26.48
CA ARG A 136 -11.53 -8.74 25.98
C ARG A 136 -10.82 -7.40 25.83
N LYS A 137 -9.97 -7.02 26.79
CA LYS A 137 -9.19 -5.77 26.74
C LYS A 137 -8.21 -5.76 25.56
N PHE A 138 -7.47 -6.86 25.34
CA PHE A 138 -6.52 -6.96 24.24
C PHE A 138 -7.23 -6.96 22.90
N VAL A 139 -8.32 -7.71 22.75
CA VAL A 139 -9.15 -7.75 21.55
C VAL A 139 -9.75 -6.38 21.25
N ALA A 140 -10.30 -5.70 22.26
CA ALA A 140 -10.88 -4.36 22.10
C ALA A 140 -9.83 -3.34 21.64
N LEU A 141 -8.64 -3.36 22.24
CA LEU A 141 -7.52 -2.49 21.84
C LEU A 141 -7.11 -2.75 20.39
N TYR A 142 -6.89 -4.00 20.03
CA TYR A 142 -6.45 -4.39 18.69
C TYR A 142 -7.50 -4.03 17.63
N ASN A 143 -8.77 -4.37 17.87
CA ASN A 143 -9.87 -4.05 16.97
C ASN A 143 -10.09 -2.53 16.84
N GLY A 144 -9.90 -1.77 17.92
CA GLY A 144 -9.95 -0.31 17.90
C GLY A 144 -8.89 0.28 16.95
N LEU A 145 -7.67 -0.25 16.99
CA LEU A 145 -6.58 0.18 16.10
C LEU A 145 -6.84 -0.19 14.64
N LEU A 146 -7.34 -1.40 14.37
CA LEU A 146 -7.72 -1.82 13.03
C LEU A 146 -8.86 -0.97 12.47
N THR A 147 -9.88 -0.67 13.27
CA THR A 147 -11.01 0.18 12.90
C THR A 147 -10.55 1.60 12.59
N ASN A 148 -9.67 2.16 13.43
CA ASN A 148 -9.07 3.47 13.19
C ASN A 148 -8.30 3.51 11.86
N GLN A 149 -7.45 2.51 11.61
CA GLN A 149 -6.71 2.40 10.35
C GLN A 149 -7.65 2.30 9.13
N LYS A 150 -8.70 1.49 9.20
CA LYS A 150 -9.69 1.35 8.12
C LYS A 150 -10.45 2.67 7.86
N THR A 151 -10.77 3.42 8.92
CA THR A 151 -11.39 4.74 8.81
C THR A 151 -10.47 5.72 8.07
N TYR A 152 -9.17 5.71 8.37
CA TYR A 152 -8.18 6.48 7.62
C TYR A 152 -8.13 6.08 6.15
N GLU A 153 -8.12 4.78 5.84
CA GLU A 153 -8.13 4.31 4.45
C GLU A 153 -9.36 4.77 3.66
N ASN A 154 -10.54 4.66 4.25
CA ASN A 154 -11.77 5.11 3.61
C ASN A 154 -11.72 6.62 3.31
N SER A 155 -11.26 7.43 4.28
CA SER A 155 -11.15 8.89 4.09
C SER A 155 -10.11 9.28 3.04
N LEU A 156 -9.12 8.42 2.75
CA LEU A 156 -8.18 8.64 1.65
C LEU A 156 -8.85 8.51 0.28
N ALA A 157 -9.75 7.54 0.11
CA ALA A 157 -10.50 7.37 -1.13
C ALA A 157 -11.40 8.59 -1.42
N ASP A 158 -12.05 9.13 -0.41
CA ASP A 158 -12.89 10.32 -0.52
C ASP A 158 -12.06 11.56 -0.91
N LEU A 159 -10.91 11.77 -0.26
CA LEU A 159 -10.01 12.88 -0.59
C LEU A 159 -9.45 12.75 -2.01
N GLN A 160 -9.09 11.55 -2.44
CA GLN A 160 -8.63 11.32 -3.81
C GLN A 160 -9.73 11.63 -4.82
N LEU A 161 -10.97 11.25 -4.53
CA LEU A 161 -12.12 11.56 -5.38
C LEU A 161 -12.37 13.07 -5.47
N ILE A 162 -12.29 13.80 -4.36
CA ILE A 162 -12.43 15.26 -4.32
C ILE A 162 -11.32 15.91 -5.14
N CYS A 163 -10.08 15.49 -4.98
CA CYS A 163 -8.94 16.01 -5.71
C CYS A 163 -9.11 15.82 -7.22
N ASN A 164 -9.44 14.59 -7.65
CA ASN A 164 -9.66 14.26 -9.06
C ASN A 164 -10.83 15.04 -9.64
N SER A 165 -11.97 15.13 -8.94
CA SER A 165 -13.14 15.87 -9.39
C SER A 165 -12.86 17.37 -9.51
N SER A 166 -12.09 17.95 -8.58
CA SER A 166 -11.69 19.36 -8.65
C SER A 166 -10.83 19.64 -9.88
N MET A 167 -9.87 18.76 -10.16
CA MET A 167 -9.02 18.87 -11.34
C MET A 167 -9.80 18.67 -12.65
N ASP A 168 -10.80 17.78 -12.66
CA ASP A 168 -11.63 17.53 -13.85
C ASP A 168 -12.52 18.72 -14.22
N LYS A 169 -13.04 19.44 -13.22
CA LYS A 169 -13.82 20.65 -13.45
C LYS A 169 -13.02 21.75 -14.16
N LEU A 170 -11.71 21.79 -13.93
CA LEU A 170 -10.84 22.78 -14.55
C LEU A 170 -10.70 22.64 -16.08
N LYS A 171 -10.96 21.44 -16.63
CA LYS A 171 -10.95 21.22 -18.09
C LYS A 171 -11.93 22.12 -18.87
N HIS A 172 -12.96 22.60 -18.19
CA HIS A 172 -14.04 23.39 -18.77
C HIS A 172 -13.94 24.88 -18.45
N THR A 173 -12.81 25.31 -17.88
CA THR A 173 -12.55 26.75 -17.67
C THR A 173 -12.09 27.40 -18.96
N ASP A 174 -12.45 28.67 -19.18
CA ASP A 174 -12.10 29.40 -20.42
C ASP A 174 -10.64 29.88 -20.44
N ASN A 175 -9.96 29.92 -19.29
CA ASN A 175 -8.59 30.40 -19.18
C ASN A 175 -7.57 29.27 -19.32
N HIS A 176 -7.14 29.01 -20.55
CA HIS A 176 -6.04 28.08 -20.86
C HIS A 176 -4.84 28.88 -21.33
N GLN A 177 -3.65 28.53 -20.88
CA GLN A 177 -2.38 29.12 -21.28
C GLN A 177 -1.41 28.03 -21.75
N HIS A 178 -0.55 28.36 -22.69
CA HIS A 178 0.54 27.49 -23.11
C HIS A 178 1.61 27.40 -22.01
N LEU A 179 2.21 26.22 -21.88
CA LEU A 179 3.33 26.07 -20.94
C LEU A 179 4.48 27.03 -21.25
N SER A 180 4.67 27.38 -22.54
CA SER A 180 5.67 28.37 -22.97
C SER A 180 5.49 29.76 -22.34
N GLU A 181 4.28 30.11 -21.91
CA GLU A 181 3.97 31.38 -21.24
C GLU A 181 4.16 31.30 -19.71
N LEU A 182 4.18 30.10 -19.17
CA LEU A 182 4.16 29.81 -17.73
C LEU A 182 5.53 29.41 -17.18
N VAL A 183 6.40 28.81 -18.00
CA VAL A 183 7.65 28.24 -17.52
C VAL A 183 8.85 28.66 -18.40
N GLN A 184 10.02 28.67 -17.79
CA GLN A 184 11.30 28.93 -18.45
C GLN A 184 12.33 27.84 -18.15
N LEU A 185 13.23 27.60 -19.12
CA LEU A 185 14.36 26.67 -18.94
C LEU A 185 15.42 27.27 -18.03
N VAL A 186 16.03 26.40 -17.24
CA VAL A 186 17.17 26.72 -16.35
C VAL A 186 18.32 25.77 -16.71
N ASP A 187 19.52 26.30 -16.95
CA ASP A 187 20.72 25.52 -17.27
C ASP A 187 21.90 25.84 -16.33
N ASN A 188 21.70 25.62 -15.05
CA ASN A 188 22.76 25.74 -14.06
C ASN A 188 23.57 24.43 -14.00
N ARG A 189 24.89 24.53 -14.15
CA ARG A 189 25.81 23.38 -14.15
C ARG A 189 26.65 23.31 -12.89
N ASN A 190 26.95 22.09 -12.45
CA ASN A 190 27.77 21.79 -11.24
C ASN A 190 29.26 21.96 -11.54
N ARG A 191 29.66 23.09 -12.15
CA ARG A 191 31.03 23.32 -12.68
C ARG A 191 32.13 23.13 -11.63
N ASN A 192 31.83 23.45 -10.38
CA ASN A 192 32.79 23.37 -9.26
C ASN A 192 32.74 22.02 -8.53
N ASN A 193 31.89 21.08 -8.98
CA ASN A 193 31.67 19.77 -8.32
C ASN A 193 31.26 19.87 -6.84
N GLU A 194 30.58 20.96 -6.45
CA GLU A 194 30.19 21.22 -5.06
C GLU A 194 29.04 20.32 -4.59
N ILE A 195 28.21 19.85 -5.52
CA ILE A 195 27.03 19.03 -5.23
C ILE A 195 27.29 17.61 -5.72
N SER A 196 27.19 16.63 -4.81
CA SER A 196 27.39 15.21 -5.09
C SER A 196 26.10 14.38 -5.07
N ASN A 197 24.97 14.95 -4.57
CA ASN A 197 23.70 14.27 -4.52
C ASN A 197 23.11 14.09 -5.92
N LEU A 198 23.40 12.94 -6.56
CA LEU A 198 22.96 12.63 -7.92
C LEU A 198 21.64 11.89 -7.90
N LEU A 199 20.65 12.50 -8.57
CA LEU A 199 19.30 11.97 -8.69
C LEU A 199 18.93 11.65 -10.14
N GLY A 200 18.05 10.67 -10.30
CA GLY A 200 17.32 10.38 -11.52
C GLY A 200 15.82 10.51 -11.27
N ILE A 201 15.02 10.44 -12.34
CA ILE A 201 13.57 10.44 -12.26
C ILE A 201 13.03 9.11 -12.80
N ASN A 202 12.02 8.55 -12.11
CA ASN A 202 11.39 7.30 -12.50
C ASN A 202 10.05 7.54 -13.26
N VAL A 203 9.41 6.45 -13.67
CA VAL A 203 8.10 6.48 -14.34
C VAL A 203 6.97 6.94 -13.43
N ASP A 204 7.11 6.75 -12.11
CA ASP A 204 6.13 7.19 -11.09
C ASP A 204 6.25 8.68 -10.77
N LYS A 205 7.09 9.41 -11.53
CA LYS A 205 7.35 10.84 -11.33
C LYS A 205 7.89 11.16 -9.93
N VAL A 206 8.86 10.38 -9.48
CA VAL A 206 9.56 10.57 -8.21
C VAL A 206 11.07 10.62 -8.45
N PHE A 207 11.76 11.48 -7.71
CA PHE A 207 13.22 11.46 -7.66
C PHE A 207 13.71 10.21 -6.92
N MET A 208 14.75 9.60 -7.45
CA MET A 208 15.43 8.45 -6.85
C MET A 208 16.93 8.62 -6.93
N ALA A 209 17.66 8.01 -5.99
CA ALA A 209 19.12 7.97 -6.09
C ALA A 209 19.54 7.33 -7.43
N SER A 210 20.44 7.98 -8.14
CA SER A 210 20.96 7.44 -9.39
C SER A 210 21.84 6.22 -9.12
N LYS A 211 21.71 5.20 -9.98
CA LYS A 211 22.60 4.02 -9.95
C LYS A 211 23.93 4.26 -10.66
N ALA A 212 24.13 5.44 -11.26
CA ALA A 212 25.39 5.78 -11.93
C ALA A 212 26.52 5.91 -10.90
N ASN A 213 27.69 5.32 -11.23
CA ASN A 213 28.87 5.41 -10.38
C ASN A 213 29.46 6.84 -10.46
N VAL A 214 29.21 7.64 -9.43
CA VAL A 214 29.65 9.05 -9.36
C VAL A 214 31.19 9.15 -9.29
N GLY A 215 31.87 8.12 -8.80
CA GLY A 215 33.33 8.12 -8.62
C GLY A 215 34.16 8.17 -9.91
N GLU A 216 33.58 7.78 -11.04
CA GLU A 216 34.26 7.75 -12.35
C GLU A 216 33.62 8.71 -13.38
N THR A 217 32.56 9.43 -13.00
CA THR A 217 31.81 10.29 -13.92
C THR A 217 32.15 11.76 -13.68
N ASP A 218 32.44 12.50 -14.75
CA ASP A 218 32.59 13.95 -14.69
C ASP A 218 31.23 14.62 -14.39
N ILE A 219 31.01 14.94 -13.11
CA ILE A 219 29.76 15.57 -12.65
C ILE A 219 29.71 17.07 -12.87
N SER A 220 30.77 17.69 -13.40
CA SER A 220 30.79 19.13 -13.71
C SER A 220 29.79 19.55 -14.77
N LYS A 221 29.43 18.61 -15.65
CA LYS A 221 28.45 18.79 -16.73
C LYS A 221 27.00 18.58 -16.29
N TYR A 222 26.79 18.02 -15.09
CA TYR A 222 25.47 17.74 -14.58
C TYR A 222 24.73 19.03 -14.25
N LYS A 223 23.41 19.01 -14.38
CA LYS A 223 22.57 20.17 -14.09
C LYS A 223 22.21 20.21 -12.61
N ILE A 224 22.27 21.38 -12.02
CA ILE A 224 21.81 21.62 -10.67
C ILE A 224 20.30 21.83 -10.72
N ILE A 225 19.61 21.14 -9.83
CA ILE A 225 18.17 21.35 -9.57
C ILE A 225 17.96 21.83 -8.15
N LYS A 226 17.07 22.81 -7.99
CA LYS A 226 16.74 23.45 -6.71
C LYS A 226 15.24 23.31 -6.43
N LYS A 227 14.86 23.58 -5.20
CA LYS A 227 13.45 23.59 -4.75
C LYS A 227 12.56 24.37 -5.72
N GLU A 228 11.37 23.83 -6.00
CA GLU A 228 10.37 24.37 -6.92
C GLU A 228 10.76 24.37 -8.40
N GLN A 229 11.88 23.76 -8.76
CA GLN A 229 12.22 23.50 -10.15
C GLN A 229 11.76 22.11 -10.59
N PHE A 230 11.54 21.93 -11.86
CA PHE A 230 11.13 20.67 -12.47
C PHE A 230 12.29 20.02 -13.23
N ALA A 231 12.39 18.70 -13.09
CA ALA A 231 13.20 17.88 -13.99
C ALA A 231 12.29 17.23 -15.05
N TYR A 232 12.68 17.29 -16.31
CA TYR A 232 11.93 16.76 -17.43
C TYR A 232 12.80 15.86 -18.31
N SER A 233 12.25 14.71 -18.71
CA SER A 233 12.84 13.81 -19.70
C SER A 233 11.95 13.68 -20.90
N ALA A 234 12.45 14.06 -22.06
CA ALA A 234 11.73 13.93 -23.33
C ALA A 234 11.59 12.47 -23.80
N MET A 235 12.46 11.57 -23.33
CA MET A 235 12.62 10.24 -23.92
C MET A 235 11.60 9.21 -23.40
N GLN A 236 11.24 8.26 -24.29
CA GLN A 236 10.51 7.03 -23.98
C GLN A 236 9.06 7.24 -23.49
N VAL A 237 8.42 8.32 -23.87
CA VAL A 237 7.03 8.62 -23.46
C VAL A 237 6.06 7.52 -23.89
N GLY A 238 6.19 7.02 -25.12
CA GLY A 238 5.32 5.95 -25.64
C GLY A 238 5.60 4.59 -25.01
N ARG A 239 6.88 4.23 -24.79
CA ARG A 239 7.24 2.97 -24.16
C ARG A 239 6.78 2.89 -22.71
N ASP A 240 6.91 4.00 -21.98
CA ASP A 240 6.63 4.04 -20.54
C ASP A 240 5.21 4.53 -20.25
N GLU A 241 4.46 4.90 -21.30
CA GLU A 241 3.10 5.47 -21.24
C GLU A 241 2.99 6.64 -20.25
N THR A 242 4.10 7.36 -20.05
CA THR A 242 4.19 8.47 -19.11
C THR A 242 5.14 9.57 -19.57
N VAL A 243 4.74 10.81 -19.34
CA VAL A 243 5.59 12.00 -19.49
C VAL A 243 6.37 12.16 -18.17
N ARG A 244 7.68 11.94 -18.23
CA ARG A 244 8.53 12.04 -17.03
C ARG A 244 8.85 13.50 -16.72
N VAL A 245 8.06 14.08 -15.86
CA VAL A 245 8.25 15.42 -15.28
C VAL A 245 8.05 15.34 -13.78
N VAL A 246 8.95 15.94 -12.99
CA VAL A 246 8.95 15.85 -11.52
C VAL A 246 9.32 17.18 -10.91
N LEU A 247 8.53 17.64 -9.93
CA LEU A 247 8.82 18.83 -9.13
C LEU A 247 9.81 18.49 -8.02
N TYR A 248 10.88 19.26 -7.91
CA TYR A 248 11.86 19.11 -6.83
C TYR A 248 11.39 19.86 -5.58
N SER A 249 11.14 19.14 -4.50
CA SER A 249 10.56 19.66 -3.25
C SER A 249 11.52 19.75 -2.07
N PHE A 250 12.80 19.32 -2.25
CA PHE A 250 13.77 19.31 -1.16
C PHE A 250 14.49 20.67 -1.04
N ASP A 251 14.87 21.04 0.18
CA ASP A 251 15.57 22.30 0.45
C ASP A 251 17.01 22.28 -0.06
N GLU A 252 17.71 21.14 0.09
CA GLU A 252 19.09 20.96 -0.38
C GLU A 252 19.12 20.72 -1.89
N PRO A 253 19.97 21.41 -2.66
CA PRO A 253 20.08 21.22 -4.09
C PRO A 253 20.64 19.83 -4.44
N ALA A 254 20.28 19.33 -5.61
CA ALA A 254 20.82 18.08 -6.16
C ALA A 254 21.32 18.28 -7.59
N ILE A 255 21.98 17.26 -8.14
CA ILE A 255 22.37 17.22 -9.55
C ILE A 255 21.63 16.12 -10.30
N ILE A 256 21.33 16.39 -11.55
CA ILE A 256 20.68 15.44 -12.47
C ILE A 256 21.46 15.35 -13.78
N SER A 257 21.28 14.25 -14.50
CA SER A 257 21.95 14.02 -15.78
C SER A 257 21.75 15.19 -16.75
N PRO A 258 22.76 15.53 -17.55
CA PRO A 258 22.64 16.52 -18.63
C PRO A 258 21.52 16.22 -19.64
N ALA A 259 21.11 14.95 -19.76
CA ALA A 259 20.02 14.52 -20.63
C ALA A 259 18.64 15.03 -20.20
N TYR A 260 18.49 15.41 -18.93
CA TYR A 260 17.25 16.01 -18.44
C TYR A 260 17.24 17.52 -18.69
N LEU A 261 16.05 18.08 -18.91
CA LEU A 261 15.84 19.53 -18.89
C LEU A 261 15.40 19.95 -17.48
N VAL A 262 15.86 21.11 -17.06
CA VAL A 262 15.39 21.77 -15.84
C VAL A 262 14.58 22.98 -16.27
N PHE A 263 13.41 23.17 -15.67
CA PHE A 263 12.61 24.37 -15.89
C PHE A 263 11.93 24.80 -14.59
N GLU A 264 11.48 26.04 -14.55
CA GLU A 264 10.79 26.63 -13.40
C GLU A 264 9.63 27.50 -13.87
N VAL A 265 8.72 27.80 -12.95
CA VAL A 265 7.61 28.73 -13.17
C VAL A 265 8.16 30.16 -13.25
N ILE A 266 7.70 30.94 -14.23
CA ILE A 266 8.09 32.34 -14.43
C ILE A 266 7.49 33.24 -13.33
N ASP A 267 6.19 33.10 -13.09
CA ASP A 267 5.48 33.91 -12.09
C ASP A 267 4.55 33.04 -11.23
N LYS A 268 4.93 32.87 -9.96
CA LYS A 268 4.16 32.10 -8.99
C LYS A 268 2.84 32.78 -8.58
N LYS A 269 2.62 34.04 -8.94
CA LYS A 269 1.32 34.69 -8.73
C LYS A 269 0.30 34.29 -9.78
N VAL A 270 0.77 33.74 -10.91
CA VAL A 270 -0.07 33.21 -11.99
C VAL A 270 -0.32 31.72 -11.82
N VAL A 271 0.75 30.96 -11.59
CA VAL A 271 0.65 29.50 -11.43
C VAL A 271 1.60 28.98 -10.34
N LEU A 272 1.08 28.13 -9.46
CA LEU A 272 1.89 27.44 -8.45
C LEU A 272 2.62 26.23 -9.05
N PRO A 273 3.90 26.01 -8.73
CA PRO A 273 4.64 24.82 -9.17
C PRO A 273 3.93 23.52 -8.78
N GLU A 274 3.42 23.43 -7.56
CA GLU A 274 2.68 22.27 -7.06
C GLU A 274 1.39 22.03 -7.84
N PHE A 275 0.68 23.08 -8.23
CA PHE A 275 -0.52 22.97 -9.06
C PHE A 275 -0.18 22.40 -10.45
N LEU A 276 0.90 22.89 -11.08
CA LEU A 276 1.40 22.32 -12.34
C LEU A 276 1.76 20.84 -12.19
N MET A 277 2.42 20.48 -11.11
CA MET A 277 2.77 19.07 -10.87
C MET A 277 1.52 18.20 -10.73
N LEU A 278 0.47 18.67 -10.06
CA LEU A 278 -0.82 17.98 -9.98
C LEU A 278 -1.44 17.76 -11.36
N TRP A 279 -1.34 18.74 -12.25
CA TRP A 279 -1.80 18.61 -13.64
C TRP A 279 -1.00 17.53 -14.38
N PHE A 280 0.31 17.51 -14.21
CA PHE A 280 1.20 16.52 -14.81
C PHE A 280 1.00 15.08 -14.30
N TYR A 281 0.50 14.90 -13.09
CA TYR A 281 0.18 13.56 -12.56
C TYR A 281 -1.02 12.89 -13.24
N ARG A 282 -1.84 13.63 -13.95
CA ARG A 282 -3.08 13.10 -14.54
C ARG A 282 -2.79 12.09 -15.66
N PRO A 283 -3.52 10.97 -15.71
CA PRO A 283 -3.40 10.00 -16.81
C PRO A 283 -3.66 10.61 -18.18
N GLU A 284 -4.60 11.58 -18.26
CA GLU A 284 -4.91 12.30 -19.49
C GLU A 284 -3.71 13.10 -20.03
N PHE A 285 -2.94 13.70 -19.14
CA PHE A 285 -1.72 14.42 -19.51
C PHE A 285 -0.69 13.45 -20.13
N ASN A 286 -0.53 12.27 -19.57
CA ASN A 286 0.36 11.24 -20.12
C ASN A 286 -0.10 10.77 -21.50
N ARG A 287 -1.41 10.48 -21.66
CA ARG A 287 -1.97 10.07 -22.96
C ARG A 287 -1.83 11.16 -24.02
N TYR A 288 -2.07 12.42 -23.64
CA TYR A 288 -1.91 13.54 -24.55
C TYR A 288 -0.43 13.75 -24.92
N GLY A 289 0.48 13.68 -23.97
CA GLY A 289 1.92 13.77 -24.24
C GLY A 289 2.41 12.66 -25.17
N TRP A 290 1.90 11.44 -25.04
CA TRP A 290 2.17 10.37 -25.99
C TRP A 290 1.61 10.67 -27.38
N PHE A 291 0.36 11.13 -27.46
CA PHE A 291 -0.28 11.48 -28.74
C PHE A 291 0.50 12.54 -29.52
N ILE A 292 1.02 13.56 -28.85
CA ILE A 292 1.79 14.65 -29.50
C ILE A 292 3.30 14.36 -29.58
N SER A 293 3.78 13.21 -29.12
CA SER A 293 5.19 12.82 -29.23
C SER A 293 5.58 12.54 -30.69
N ASP A 294 6.86 12.36 -30.95
CA ASP A 294 7.31 11.97 -32.29
C ASP A 294 6.89 10.53 -32.63
N SER A 295 6.94 10.19 -33.92
CA SER A 295 6.59 8.84 -34.41
C SER A 295 7.75 7.84 -34.29
N SER A 296 8.80 8.14 -33.54
CA SER A 296 9.94 7.25 -33.37
C SER A 296 9.57 6.01 -32.50
N VAL A 297 10.33 4.94 -32.61
CA VAL A 297 10.16 3.72 -31.80
C VAL A 297 10.20 4.01 -30.31
N ARG A 298 10.88 5.08 -29.87
CA ARG A 298 10.99 5.51 -28.48
C ARG A 298 9.94 6.56 -28.08
N ALA A 299 9.23 7.14 -29.04
CA ALA A 299 8.23 8.18 -28.86
C ALA A 299 8.73 9.29 -27.91
N SER A 300 9.60 10.17 -28.42
CA SER A 300 10.14 11.30 -27.67
C SER A 300 9.20 12.50 -27.74
N LEU A 301 8.94 13.12 -26.59
CA LEU A 301 8.22 14.39 -26.50
C LEU A 301 9.26 15.52 -26.31
N GLU A 302 9.71 16.11 -27.40
CA GLU A 302 10.71 17.17 -27.34
C GLU A 302 10.15 18.44 -26.68
N TRP A 303 11.06 19.24 -26.11
CA TRP A 303 10.71 20.45 -25.35
C TRP A 303 9.81 21.41 -26.16
N GLU A 304 10.07 21.58 -27.43
CA GLU A 304 9.30 22.47 -28.30
C GLU A 304 7.81 22.08 -28.40
N ARG A 305 7.51 20.78 -28.40
CA ARG A 305 6.13 20.28 -28.36
C ARG A 305 5.56 20.29 -26.95
N PHE A 306 6.39 19.98 -25.93
CA PHE A 306 5.96 20.00 -24.53
C PHE A 306 5.50 21.39 -24.10
N LYS A 307 6.22 22.44 -24.45
CA LYS A 307 5.87 23.82 -24.07
C LYS A 307 4.60 24.36 -24.76
N GLU A 308 4.15 23.74 -25.86
CA GLU A 308 2.90 24.10 -26.55
C GLU A 308 1.65 23.49 -25.89
N ILE A 309 1.81 22.64 -24.90
CA ILE A 309 0.67 22.05 -24.16
C ILE A 309 -0.07 23.16 -23.43
N GLN A 310 -1.39 23.20 -23.63
CA GLN A 310 -2.26 24.14 -22.93
C GLN A 310 -2.71 23.56 -21.58
N ILE A 311 -2.66 24.37 -20.55
CA ILE A 311 -3.06 24.04 -19.18
C ILE A 311 -4.10 25.06 -18.71
N PRO A 312 -5.21 24.62 -18.09
CA PRO A 312 -6.16 25.54 -17.47
C PRO A 312 -5.54 26.20 -16.26
N ILE A 313 -5.61 27.52 -16.19
CA ILE A 313 -5.06 28.33 -15.12
C ILE A 313 -6.22 29.01 -14.36
N PRO A 314 -6.74 28.39 -13.30
CA PRO A 314 -7.75 29.00 -12.47
C PRO A 314 -7.14 30.10 -11.60
N ASP A 315 -8.00 30.89 -10.93
CA ASP A 315 -7.56 31.86 -9.93
C ASP A 315 -6.60 31.24 -8.91
N ILE A 316 -5.61 32.00 -8.47
CA ILE A 316 -4.55 31.53 -7.58
C ILE A 316 -5.10 30.93 -6.27
N LYS A 317 -6.19 31.46 -5.73
CA LYS A 317 -6.85 30.93 -4.53
C LYS A 317 -7.45 29.54 -4.77
N VAL A 318 -7.93 29.28 -5.98
CA VAL A 318 -8.43 27.95 -6.37
C VAL A 318 -7.26 26.97 -6.46
N GLN A 319 -6.14 27.40 -7.03
CA GLN A 319 -4.91 26.60 -7.08
C GLN A 319 -4.41 26.25 -5.67
N GLU A 320 -4.33 27.23 -4.77
CA GLU A 320 -3.94 27.06 -3.35
C GLU A 320 -4.86 26.05 -2.64
N ALA A 321 -6.17 26.15 -2.85
CA ALA A 321 -7.13 25.22 -2.26
C ALA A 321 -6.90 23.79 -2.75
N ILE A 322 -6.69 23.58 -4.05
CA ILE A 322 -6.43 22.26 -4.64
C ILE A 322 -5.11 21.68 -4.13
N VAL A 323 -4.04 22.49 -4.09
CA VAL A 323 -2.73 22.10 -3.55
C VAL A 323 -2.84 21.72 -2.08
N THR A 324 -3.60 22.46 -1.28
CA THR A 324 -3.85 22.15 0.15
C THR A 324 -4.55 20.79 0.32
N ILE A 325 -5.57 20.52 -0.49
CA ILE A 325 -6.26 19.21 -0.47
C ILE A 325 -5.28 18.09 -0.81
N TYR A 326 -4.44 18.29 -1.82
CA TYR A 326 -3.44 17.29 -2.22
C TYR A 326 -2.40 17.04 -1.12
N HIS A 327 -1.84 18.07 -0.51
CA HIS A 327 -0.90 17.91 0.61
C HIS A 327 -1.54 17.20 1.80
N THR A 328 -2.82 17.46 2.05
CA THR A 328 -3.60 16.74 3.07
C THR A 328 -3.71 15.27 2.73
N LEU A 329 -4.01 14.94 1.46
CA LEU A 329 -4.08 13.57 0.97
C LEU A 329 -2.73 12.84 1.14
N GLU A 330 -1.63 13.44 0.70
CA GLU A 330 -0.29 12.84 0.81
C GLU A 330 0.13 12.64 2.28
N THR A 331 -0.15 13.62 3.14
CA THR A 331 0.11 13.49 4.58
C THR A 331 -0.68 12.33 5.19
N ARG A 332 -1.95 12.20 4.84
CA ARG A 332 -2.79 11.09 5.32
C ARG A 332 -2.34 9.74 4.77
N LYS A 333 -1.91 9.64 3.50
CA LYS A 333 -1.31 8.41 2.94
C LYS A 333 -0.11 7.98 3.78
N ARG A 334 0.80 8.90 4.07
CA ARG A 334 1.98 8.64 4.89
C ARG A 334 1.62 8.16 6.31
N ILE A 335 0.66 8.81 6.95
CA ILE A 335 0.17 8.39 8.28
C ILE A 335 -0.45 7.00 8.21
N ASN A 336 -1.24 6.70 7.18
CA ASN A 336 -1.85 5.39 7.00
C ASN A 336 -0.81 4.28 6.84
N GLU A 337 0.24 4.51 6.04
CA GLU A 337 1.36 3.57 5.90
C GLU A 337 2.13 3.38 7.22
N GLN A 338 2.35 4.44 7.98
CA GLN A 338 2.95 4.35 9.30
C GLN A 338 2.08 3.52 10.26
N LEU A 339 0.75 3.75 10.27
CA LEU A 339 -0.19 2.97 11.07
C LEU A 339 -0.16 1.49 10.69
N LYS A 340 -0.21 1.15 9.39
CA LYS A 340 -0.10 -0.24 8.91
C LYS A 340 1.16 -0.92 9.42
N ASN A 341 2.29 -0.23 9.33
CA ASN A 341 3.58 -0.75 9.76
C ASN A 341 3.71 -0.88 11.29
N THR A 342 2.97 -0.06 12.05
CA THR A 342 2.94 -0.10 13.52
C THR A 342 1.99 -1.17 14.05
N ILE A 343 0.82 -1.35 13.42
CA ILE A 343 -0.19 -2.32 13.86
C ILE A 343 0.27 -3.76 13.64
N LYS A 344 0.96 -4.06 12.53
CA LYS A 344 1.49 -5.41 12.25
C LYS A 344 2.33 -6.00 13.39
N PRO A 345 3.35 -5.31 13.94
CA PRO A 345 4.16 -5.83 15.04
C PRO A 345 3.49 -5.74 16.41
N LEU A 346 2.29 -5.15 16.51
CA LEU A 346 1.66 -4.92 17.79
C LEU A 346 1.11 -6.21 18.42
N CYS A 347 0.59 -7.15 17.64
CA CYS A 347 0.13 -8.45 18.15
C CYS A 347 1.21 -9.18 18.93
N PRO A 348 2.45 -9.35 18.43
CA PRO A 348 3.55 -9.94 19.20
C PRO A 348 3.82 -9.22 20.52
N VAL A 349 3.79 -7.89 20.53
CA VAL A 349 4.06 -7.07 21.73
C VAL A 349 2.94 -7.25 22.76
N LEU A 350 1.68 -7.18 22.33
CA LEU A 350 0.52 -7.41 23.22
C LEU A 350 0.53 -8.82 23.79
N MET A 351 0.80 -9.82 22.95
CA MET A 351 0.85 -11.22 23.40
C MET A 351 2.03 -11.50 24.33
N LYS A 352 3.17 -10.83 24.15
CA LYS A 352 4.30 -10.92 25.09
C LYS A 352 3.91 -10.38 26.46
N GLY A 353 3.23 -9.25 26.52
CA GLY A 353 2.70 -8.68 27.77
C GLY A 353 1.75 -9.64 28.51
N VAL A 354 0.92 -10.40 27.77
CA VAL A 354 0.05 -11.43 28.35
C VAL A 354 0.88 -12.54 29.00
N VAL A 355 1.87 -13.08 28.31
CA VAL A 355 2.72 -14.17 28.84
C VAL A 355 3.46 -13.71 30.10
N GLU A 356 4.01 -12.50 30.08
CA GLU A 356 4.71 -11.92 31.23
C GLU A 356 3.75 -11.71 32.44
N SER A 357 2.52 -11.25 32.22
CA SER A 357 1.53 -11.05 33.28
C SER A 357 1.12 -12.37 33.93
N MET A 358 1.09 -13.46 33.18
CA MET A 358 0.78 -14.80 33.71
C MET A 358 1.92 -15.39 34.54
N THR A 359 3.19 -15.06 34.21
CA THR A 359 4.36 -15.56 34.95
C THR A 359 4.61 -14.83 36.26
N VAL A 360 4.14 -13.60 36.42
CA VAL A 360 4.34 -12.77 37.64
C VAL A 360 3.30 -13.04 38.73
N LYS A 361 2.15 -13.65 38.42
CA LYS A 361 1.09 -13.95 39.42
C LYS A 361 1.38 -15.02 40.47
N PRO A 362 2.32 -15.99 40.32
CA PRO A 362 2.55 -17.00 41.37
C PRO A 362 3.18 -16.51 42.69
N GLU A 363 3.94 -15.40 42.67
CA GLU A 363 4.71 -14.96 43.85
C GLU A 363 3.93 -14.08 44.84
N ARG A 364 2.74 -13.60 44.50
CA ARG A 364 1.93 -12.74 45.41
C ARG A 364 0.91 -13.46 46.29
N MET A 365 0.81 -14.80 46.23
CA MET A 365 -0.15 -15.58 47.06
C MET A 365 0.49 -16.41 48.19
N GLN A 366 1.76 -16.17 48.53
CA GLN A 366 2.40 -16.91 49.66
C GLN A 366 2.83 -16.04 50.84
N THR A 367 2.32 -14.83 50.99
CA THR A 367 2.53 -14.07 52.24
C THR A 367 1.26 -13.32 52.63
N ALA A 368 0.35 -14.01 53.34
CA ALA A 368 -0.57 -13.47 54.33
C ALA A 368 -1.00 -14.60 55.26
#